data_8586da5c7815cef24f5f30a7c22c2493
#
_entry.id   8586da5c7815cef24f5f30a7c22c2493
#
_cell.length_a   1.000
_cell.length_b   1.000
_cell.length_c   1.000
_cell.angle_alpha   90.00
_cell.angle_beta   90.00
_cell.angle_gamma   90.00
#
_symmetry.space_group_name_H-M   'P 1'
#
loop_
_entity.id
_entity.type
_entity.pdbx_description
1 polymer ?
#
loop_
_entity_poly.entity_id
_entity_poly.type
_entity_poly.pdbx_seq_one_letter_code
_entity_poly.pdbx_strand_id
1 'polypeptide(L)'
;MIIFRKFLLAAFIFCLMSQLIWAKKIVIKMATLAPEGTEWHGLLVELGQQWKVVTDGDVRLRIYPGGVVGDERDMIRKMRIGQIHGAAISNEGMTEINPYFTTFYMPMMYQSYDEVDFVRDRLSNELLNKTEENGFKILTMVDVGWAYWFSTEPIYTPDDLKNNKIFIWAGDYKSAQLYEKHGYQPVPLAMTDVLSGLQTGLITSLGFNPLYALAQQLFGIADNMLDMKWGNLTAAIIIDLKTWNKIKPEHQESMLSVAKSIGDGFQQKNRYDSDKSVEVMKKYGLKVNTPTPEQVKIWDELIKSMGPDIRGSLIEENAFDRLMEIKKEMESR
;
A
#
# COMPACT_ATOMS: atom_id res chain seq x y z
N MET A 1 -49.54 41.50 29.43
CA MET A 1 -48.38 40.88 30.12
C MET A 1 -48.21 39.36 29.77
N ILE A 2 -49.26 38.56 29.70
CA ILE A 2 -49.22 37.11 29.41
C ILE A 2 -48.79 36.81 27.97
N ILE A 3 -49.24 37.59 26.99
CA ILE A 3 -48.92 37.38 25.56
C ILE A 3 -47.43 37.66 25.28
N PHE A 4 -46.88 38.69 25.90
CA PHE A 4 -45.47 39.06 25.75
C PHE A 4 -44.52 38.00 26.33
N ARG A 5 -44.94 37.34 27.41
CA ARG A 5 -44.19 36.26 28.08
C ARG A 5 -44.19 34.95 27.24
N LYS A 6 -45.29 34.69 26.53
CA LYS A 6 -45.38 33.55 25.59
C LYS A 6 -44.51 33.76 24.34
N PHE A 7 -44.43 35.01 23.86
CA PHE A 7 -43.58 35.35 22.71
C PHE A 7 -42.09 35.27 23.05
N LEU A 8 -41.68 35.70 24.24
CA LEU A 8 -40.31 35.56 24.74
C LEU A 8 -39.92 34.06 24.94
N LEU A 9 -40.84 33.23 25.42
CA LEU A 9 -40.59 31.79 25.61
C LEU A 9 -40.45 31.09 24.26
N ALA A 10 -41.26 31.41 23.26
CA ALA A 10 -41.17 30.88 21.91
C ALA A 10 -39.89 31.31 21.21
N ALA A 11 -39.47 32.58 21.34
CA ALA A 11 -38.20 33.07 20.80
C ALA A 11 -36.99 32.44 21.48
N PHE A 12 -37.06 32.15 22.80
CA PHE A 12 -35.99 31.45 23.53
C PHE A 12 -35.88 29.99 23.13
N ILE A 13 -37.00 29.30 22.91
CA ILE A 13 -37.05 27.92 22.41
C ILE A 13 -36.52 27.86 20.95
N PHE A 14 -36.89 28.84 20.10
CA PHE A 14 -36.39 28.94 18.73
C PHE A 14 -34.85 29.22 18.69
N CYS A 15 -34.35 30.08 19.59
CA CYS A 15 -32.92 30.34 19.75
C CYS A 15 -32.16 29.13 20.29
N LEU A 16 -32.75 28.33 21.19
CA LEU A 16 -32.19 27.06 21.65
C LEU A 16 -32.18 25.96 20.56
N MET A 17 -33.21 25.92 19.72
CA MET A 17 -33.28 25.03 18.58
C MET A 17 -32.29 25.40 17.46
N SER A 18 -31.97 26.66 17.27
CA SER A 18 -30.99 27.14 16.29
C SER A 18 -29.52 26.89 16.69
N GLN A 19 -29.25 26.61 17.95
CA GLN A 19 -27.88 26.21 18.40
C GLN A 19 -27.57 24.74 18.21
N LEU A 20 -28.52 23.92 17.75
CA LEU A 20 -28.43 22.45 17.75
C LEU A 20 -27.82 21.84 16.49
N ILE A 21 -27.39 22.59 15.47
CA ILE A 21 -26.88 21.93 14.26
C ILE A 21 -25.74 22.73 13.60
N TRP A 22 -24.64 22.89 14.30
CA TRP A 22 -23.34 22.97 13.61
C TRP A 22 -22.46 21.82 14.08
N ALA A 23 -22.78 20.61 13.67
CA ALA A 23 -21.85 19.51 13.78
C ALA A 23 -20.57 19.94 13.07
N LYS A 24 -19.47 20.05 13.82
CA LYS A 24 -18.18 20.47 13.28
C LYS A 24 -17.78 19.47 12.19
N LYS A 25 -17.84 19.88 10.92
CA LYS A 25 -17.45 19.02 9.79
C LYS A 25 -16.04 18.49 9.99
N ILE A 26 -15.88 17.17 9.84
CA ILE A 26 -14.60 16.49 9.95
C ILE A 26 -13.97 16.49 8.57
N VAL A 27 -12.80 17.12 8.43
CA VAL A 27 -12.01 17.08 7.20
C VAL A 27 -10.86 16.10 7.41
N ILE A 28 -10.95 14.95 6.75
CA ILE A 28 -9.88 13.93 6.74
C ILE A 28 -8.87 14.34 5.67
N LYS A 29 -7.64 14.63 6.10
CA LYS A 29 -6.50 14.87 5.22
C LYS A 29 -5.86 13.50 4.94
N MET A 30 -5.87 13.06 3.69
CA MET A 30 -5.35 11.76 3.27
C MET A 30 -4.23 11.93 2.25
N ALA A 31 -3.10 11.28 2.47
CA ALA A 31 -1.94 11.32 1.57
C ALA A 31 -1.76 10.00 0.82
N THR A 32 -1.09 10.06 -0.32
CA THR A 32 -0.71 8.89 -1.12
C THR A 32 0.44 9.21 -2.05
N LEU A 33 1.22 8.18 -2.41
CA LEU A 33 2.23 8.26 -3.49
C LEU A 33 1.59 8.20 -4.88
N ALA A 34 0.35 7.74 -5.00
CA ALA A 34 -0.35 7.67 -6.28
C ALA A 34 -0.42 9.05 -6.95
N PRO A 35 0.07 9.19 -8.20
CA PRO A 35 0.01 10.46 -8.91
C PRO A 35 -1.42 10.90 -9.18
N GLU A 36 -1.63 12.20 -9.27
CA GLU A 36 -2.92 12.77 -9.65
C GLU A 36 -3.35 12.26 -11.04
N GLY A 37 -4.63 11.94 -11.19
CA GLY A 37 -5.19 11.44 -12.45
C GLY A 37 -5.03 9.94 -12.68
N THR A 38 -4.25 9.22 -11.85
CA THR A 38 -4.20 7.75 -11.91
C THR A 38 -5.48 7.12 -11.35
N GLU A 39 -5.71 5.86 -11.66
CA GLU A 39 -6.86 5.12 -11.12
C GLU A 39 -6.82 5.00 -9.59
N TRP A 40 -5.64 4.83 -9.01
CA TRP A 40 -5.44 4.87 -7.56
C TRP A 40 -5.85 6.21 -6.94
N HIS A 41 -5.52 7.33 -7.58
CA HIS A 41 -6.03 8.63 -7.16
C HIS A 41 -7.55 8.72 -7.34
N GLY A 42 -8.09 8.20 -8.45
CA GLY A 42 -9.51 8.14 -8.76
C GLY A 42 -10.31 7.38 -7.69
N LEU A 43 -9.77 6.25 -7.20
CA LEU A 43 -10.36 5.49 -6.08
C LEU A 43 -10.55 6.36 -4.83
N LEU A 44 -9.55 7.15 -4.47
CA LEU A 44 -9.62 8.03 -3.29
C LEU A 44 -10.60 9.20 -3.51
N VAL A 45 -10.69 9.71 -4.74
CA VAL A 45 -11.68 10.74 -5.10
C VAL A 45 -13.10 10.20 -4.95
N GLU A 46 -13.35 9.00 -5.48
CA GLU A 46 -14.64 8.33 -5.35
C GLU A 46 -14.98 8.06 -3.88
N LEU A 47 -14.03 7.53 -3.11
CA LEU A 47 -14.19 7.31 -1.67
C LEU A 47 -14.62 8.59 -0.95
N GLY A 48 -13.96 9.71 -1.26
CA GLY A 48 -14.29 11.01 -0.67
C GLY A 48 -15.68 11.52 -1.06
N GLN A 49 -16.10 11.28 -2.31
CA GLN A 49 -17.44 11.63 -2.79
C GLN A 49 -18.52 10.81 -2.09
N GLN A 50 -18.33 9.49 -2.02
CA GLN A 50 -19.28 8.58 -1.38
C GLN A 50 -19.36 8.83 0.13
N TRP A 51 -18.24 9.05 0.82
CA TRP A 51 -18.23 9.41 2.24
C TRP A 51 -19.00 10.70 2.51
N LYS A 52 -18.84 11.71 1.65
CA LYS A 52 -19.63 12.95 1.78
C LYS A 52 -21.14 12.68 1.68
N VAL A 53 -21.55 11.72 0.82
CA VAL A 53 -22.97 11.37 0.65
C VAL A 53 -23.49 10.62 1.87
N VAL A 54 -22.83 9.50 2.28
CA VAL A 54 -23.30 8.63 3.37
C VAL A 54 -23.19 9.26 4.76
N THR A 55 -22.53 10.42 4.88
CA THR A 55 -22.41 11.18 6.14
C THR A 55 -23.14 12.53 6.11
N ASP A 56 -24.02 12.78 5.15
CA ASP A 56 -24.74 14.04 4.95
C ASP A 56 -23.80 15.27 4.94
N GLY A 57 -22.56 15.06 4.47
CA GLY A 57 -21.51 16.07 4.39
C GLY A 57 -20.80 16.39 5.71
N ASP A 58 -21.04 15.61 6.77
CA ASP A 58 -20.33 15.74 8.06
C ASP A 58 -18.86 15.37 7.91
N VAL A 59 -18.53 14.41 7.03
CA VAL A 59 -17.16 13.99 6.72
C VAL A 59 -16.78 14.38 5.30
N ARG A 60 -15.59 14.93 5.14
CA ARG A 60 -15.02 15.30 3.84
C ARG A 60 -13.58 14.81 3.75
N LEU A 61 -13.20 14.28 2.58
CA LEU A 61 -11.85 13.88 2.29
C LEU A 61 -11.11 15.00 1.54
N ARG A 62 -9.87 15.28 1.97
CA ARG A 62 -8.92 16.13 1.24
C ARG A 62 -7.69 15.29 0.92
N ILE A 63 -7.47 15.05 -0.36
CA ILE A 63 -6.40 14.18 -0.87
C ILE A 63 -5.15 15.00 -1.16
N TYR A 64 -3.98 14.41 -0.85
CA TYR A 64 -2.65 14.91 -1.15
C TYR A 64 -1.93 13.84 -1.97
N PRO A 65 -2.03 13.86 -3.32
CA PRO A 65 -1.48 12.84 -4.20
C PRO A 65 0.00 13.04 -4.49
N GLY A 66 0.64 12.05 -5.13
CA GLY A 66 1.97 12.15 -5.72
C GLY A 66 3.11 12.37 -4.74
N GLY A 67 2.95 11.98 -3.48
CA GLY A 67 4.02 12.09 -2.49
C GLY A 67 4.32 13.52 -2.02
N VAL A 68 3.44 14.50 -2.28
CA VAL A 68 3.63 15.91 -1.84
C VAL A 68 3.75 16.07 -0.32
N VAL A 69 3.37 15.05 0.43
CA VAL A 69 3.49 15.01 1.90
C VAL A 69 4.77 14.31 2.35
N GLY A 70 5.52 13.72 1.44
CA GLY A 70 6.68 12.87 1.68
C GLY A 70 6.40 11.42 1.34
N ASP A 71 7.34 10.53 1.67
CA ASP A 71 7.22 9.09 1.48
C ASP A 71 6.25 8.44 2.49
N GLU A 72 5.92 7.16 2.34
CA GLU A 72 4.94 6.45 3.17
C GLU A 72 5.31 6.48 4.67
N ARG A 73 6.59 6.31 5.01
CA ARG A 73 7.10 6.46 6.39
C ARG A 73 6.89 7.87 6.94
N ASP A 74 7.06 8.89 6.10
CA ASP A 74 6.76 10.28 6.47
C ASP A 74 5.28 10.51 6.69
N MET A 75 4.43 9.88 5.86
CA MET A 75 2.98 9.94 6.01
C MET A 75 2.56 9.38 7.37
N ILE A 76 3.06 8.20 7.75
CA ILE A 76 2.77 7.58 9.06
C ILE A 76 3.23 8.46 10.20
N ARG A 77 4.44 9.01 10.14
CA ARG A 77 4.96 9.95 11.13
C ARG A 77 4.04 11.18 11.27
N LYS A 78 3.60 11.75 10.14
CA LYS A 78 2.69 12.91 10.10
C LYS A 78 1.29 12.57 10.59
N MET A 79 0.81 11.33 10.41
CA MET A 79 -0.44 10.85 11.02
C MET A 79 -0.32 10.79 12.55
N ARG A 80 0.78 10.22 13.08
CA ARG A 80 1.02 10.11 14.54
C ARG A 80 0.98 11.47 15.24
N ILE A 81 1.45 12.54 14.58
CA ILE A 81 1.45 13.91 15.12
C ILE A 81 0.22 14.75 14.67
N GLY A 82 -0.72 14.16 13.92
CA GLY A 82 -1.98 14.78 13.54
C GLY A 82 -1.88 15.85 12.44
N GLN A 83 -0.79 15.87 11.67
CA GLN A 83 -0.69 16.77 10.50
C GLN A 83 -1.56 16.32 9.33
N ILE A 84 -1.64 15.00 9.11
CA ILE A 84 -2.61 14.33 8.26
C ILE A 84 -3.36 13.29 9.08
N HIS A 85 -4.48 12.76 8.55
CA HIS A 85 -5.38 11.89 9.30
C HIS A 85 -5.48 10.50 8.69
N GLY A 86 -5.17 10.34 7.41
CA GLY A 86 -5.21 9.06 6.71
C GLY A 86 -4.15 8.99 5.63
N ALA A 87 -3.92 7.79 5.16
CA ALA A 87 -3.03 7.52 4.02
C ALA A 87 -3.52 6.30 3.24
N ALA A 88 -3.25 6.31 1.93
CA ALA A 88 -3.30 5.12 1.09
C ALA A 88 -1.84 4.74 0.80
N ILE A 89 -1.38 3.67 1.42
CA ILE A 89 0.02 3.24 1.46
C ILE A 89 0.16 1.76 1.12
N SER A 90 1.31 1.39 0.60
CA SER A 90 1.67 0.02 0.29
C SER A 90 1.99 -0.80 1.55
N ASN A 91 2.23 -2.10 1.36
CA ASN A 91 2.74 -2.96 2.43
C ASN A 91 4.07 -2.45 3.01
N GLU A 92 4.89 -1.73 2.25
CA GLU A 92 6.12 -1.10 2.76
C GLU A 92 5.81 -0.11 3.91
N GLY A 93 4.91 0.84 3.67
CA GLY A 93 4.46 1.73 4.75
C GLY A 93 3.72 0.98 5.86
N MET A 94 2.89 -0.01 5.51
CA MET A 94 2.15 -0.78 6.50
C MET A 94 3.05 -1.58 7.44
N THR A 95 4.25 -1.99 7.03
CA THR A 95 5.21 -2.70 7.91
C THR A 95 5.67 -1.85 9.10
N GLU A 96 5.65 -0.53 8.96
CA GLU A 96 5.95 0.40 10.08
C GLU A 96 4.88 0.40 11.18
N ILE A 97 3.68 -0.09 10.84
CA ILE A 97 2.54 -0.16 11.76
C ILE A 97 2.31 -1.61 12.20
N ASN A 98 2.41 -2.54 11.27
CA ASN A 98 2.08 -3.94 11.49
C ASN A 98 3.01 -4.85 10.67
N PRO A 99 3.94 -5.56 11.32
CA PRO A 99 4.95 -6.37 10.63
C PRO A 99 4.37 -7.55 9.84
N TYR A 100 3.11 -7.96 10.09
CA TYR A 100 2.47 -9.01 9.29
C TYR A 100 2.30 -8.62 7.81
N PHE A 101 2.34 -7.33 7.47
CA PHE A 101 2.29 -6.90 6.07
C PHE A 101 3.53 -7.30 5.27
N THR A 102 4.66 -7.56 5.92
CA THR A 102 5.87 -8.08 5.25
C THR A 102 5.60 -9.45 4.60
N THR A 103 4.66 -10.25 5.14
CA THR A 103 4.34 -11.58 4.61
C THR A 103 3.93 -11.56 3.15
N PHE A 104 3.27 -10.51 2.66
CA PHE A 104 2.80 -10.41 1.28
C PHE A 104 3.93 -10.15 0.28
N TYR A 105 5.00 -9.49 0.71
CA TYR A 105 6.13 -9.15 -0.15
C TYR A 105 7.32 -10.12 -0.01
N MET A 106 7.08 -11.29 0.57
CA MET A 106 8.10 -12.34 0.64
C MET A 106 8.51 -12.80 -0.76
N PRO A 107 9.82 -12.79 -1.09
CA PRO A 107 10.30 -13.19 -2.40
C PRO A 107 9.81 -14.58 -2.82
N MET A 108 9.19 -14.68 -4.00
CA MET A 108 8.74 -15.92 -4.64
C MET A 108 7.80 -16.81 -3.78
N MET A 109 7.20 -16.24 -2.73
CA MET A 109 6.34 -16.97 -1.78
C MET A 109 4.99 -17.36 -2.39
N TYR A 110 4.49 -16.60 -3.37
CA TYR A 110 3.17 -16.76 -3.95
C TYR A 110 3.24 -16.95 -5.46
N GLN A 111 2.40 -17.85 -5.99
CA GLN A 111 2.31 -18.13 -7.42
C GLN A 111 1.01 -17.57 -8.05
N SER A 112 -0.02 -17.36 -7.24
CA SER A 112 -1.34 -16.88 -7.70
C SER A 112 -1.95 -15.88 -6.72
N TYR A 113 -2.93 -15.13 -7.21
CA TYR A 113 -3.75 -14.27 -6.34
C TYR A 113 -4.61 -15.07 -5.37
N ASP A 114 -5.02 -16.30 -5.73
CA ASP A 114 -5.77 -17.18 -4.82
C ASP A 114 -4.95 -17.53 -3.57
N GLU A 115 -3.64 -17.74 -3.74
CA GLU A 115 -2.73 -17.95 -2.60
C GLU A 115 -2.61 -16.69 -1.73
N VAL A 116 -2.50 -15.52 -2.34
CA VAL A 116 -2.44 -14.24 -1.64
C VAL A 116 -3.74 -14.00 -0.86
N ASP A 117 -4.89 -14.23 -1.49
CA ASP A 117 -6.21 -14.05 -0.88
C ASP A 117 -6.39 -15.03 0.28
N PHE A 118 -5.99 -16.29 0.10
CA PHE A 118 -6.05 -17.29 1.16
C PHE A 118 -5.25 -16.87 2.40
N VAL A 119 -4.00 -16.42 2.19
CA VAL A 119 -3.15 -15.94 3.28
C VAL A 119 -3.73 -14.69 3.93
N ARG A 120 -4.25 -13.74 3.14
CA ARG A 120 -4.88 -12.52 3.64
C ARG A 120 -6.08 -12.83 4.54
N ASP A 121 -6.94 -13.76 4.12
CA ASP A 121 -8.11 -14.18 4.90
C ASP A 121 -7.70 -14.81 6.23
N ARG A 122 -6.67 -15.64 6.24
CA ARG A 122 -6.15 -16.29 7.45
C ARG A 122 -5.43 -15.34 8.40
N LEU A 123 -4.82 -14.27 7.87
CA LEU A 123 -4.14 -13.24 8.66
C LEU A 123 -5.06 -12.06 9.01
N SER A 124 -6.35 -12.09 8.63
CA SER A 124 -7.23 -10.93 8.77
C SER A 124 -7.27 -10.37 10.20
N ASN A 125 -7.33 -11.23 11.21
CA ASN A 125 -7.36 -10.79 12.61
C ASN A 125 -6.05 -10.13 13.03
N GLU A 126 -4.90 -10.72 12.68
CA GLU A 126 -3.58 -10.18 12.97
C GLU A 126 -3.36 -8.84 12.25
N LEU A 127 -3.83 -8.74 11.00
CA LEU A 127 -3.74 -7.51 10.21
C LEU A 127 -4.59 -6.38 10.81
N LEU A 128 -5.84 -6.66 11.17
CA LEU A 128 -6.76 -5.64 11.69
C LEU A 128 -6.40 -5.26 13.14
N ASN A 129 -6.29 -6.23 14.04
CA ASN A 129 -6.12 -5.96 15.47
C ASN A 129 -4.78 -5.29 15.76
N LYS A 130 -3.68 -5.82 15.20
CA LYS A 130 -2.36 -5.22 15.43
C LYS A 130 -2.24 -3.80 14.86
N THR A 131 -2.94 -3.52 13.78
CA THR A 131 -3.00 -2.15 13.23
C THR A 131 -3.78 -1.22 14.16
N GLU A 132 -4.89 -1.69 14.75
CA GLU A 132 -5.66 -0.90 15.72
C GLU A 132 -4.89 -0.70 17.05
N GLU A 133 -4.19 -1.70 17.55
CA GLU A 133 -3.29 -1.59 18.71
C GLU A 133 -2.24 -0.49 18.52
N ASN A 134 -1.77 -0.30 17.28
CA ASN A 134 -0.79 0.73 16.92
C ASN A 134 -1.41 2.09 16.56
N GLY A 135 -2.71 2.27 16.80
CA GLY A 135 -3.39 3.56 16.70
C GLY A 135 -3.97 3.89 15.33
N PHE A 136 -4.09 2.91 14.44
CA PHE A 136 -4.64 3.10 13.10
C PHE A 136 -5.76 2.12 12.81
N LYS A 137 -6.69 2.49 11.95
CA LYS A 137 -7.73 1.61 11.44
C LYS A 137 -7.56 1.39 9.95
N ILE A 138 -7.61 0.13 9.53
CA ILE A 138 -7.70 -0.24 8.13
C ILE A 138 -9.14 -0.04 7.68
N LEU A 139 -9.33 0.70 6.60
CA LEU A 139 -10.63 0.96 5.98
C LEU A 139 -10.91 -0.05 4.86
N THR A 140 -9.89 -0.36 4.08
CA THR A 140 -9.88 -1.42 3.08
C THR A 140 -8.44 -1.80 2.73
N MET A 141 -8.24 -3.03 2.23
CA MET A 141 -6.99 -3.52 1.66
C MET A 141 -7.23 -3.94 0.22
N VAL A 142 -6.28 -3.67 -0.65
CA VAL A 142 -6.35 -3.99 -2.07
C VAL A 142 -4.97 -4.41 -2.59
N ASP A 143 -4.93 -5.21 -3.64
CA ASP A 143 -3.66 -5.54 -4.27
C ASP A 143 -3.20 -4.39 -5.19
N VAL A 144 -1.93 -4.05 -5.08
CA VAL A 144 -1.23 -3.20 -6.04
C VAL A 144 -0.81 -4.02 -7.27
N GLY A 145 -0.57 -5.30 -7.05
CA GLY A 145 -0.20 -6.26 -8.09
C GLY A 145 1.13 -6.95 -7.82
N TRP A 146 1.52 -7.82 -8.73
CA TRP A 146 2.81 -8.51 -8.66
C TRP A 146 3.97 -7.53 -8.86
N ALA A 147 4.99 -7.63 -8.03
CA ALA A 147 6.26 -6.99 -8.27
C ALA A 147 7.12 -7.85 -9.23
N TYR A 148 7.80 -7.17 -10.13
CA TYR A 148 8.80 -7.73 -11.03
C TYR A 148 10.08 -6.89 -10.93
N TRP A 149 11.23 -7.49 -11.24
CA TRP A 149 12.46 -6.73 -11.36
C TRP A 149 12.52 -5.99 -12.68
N PHE A 150 12.61 -4.68 -12.61
CA PHE A 150 12.96 -3.79 -13.75
C PHE A 150 14.41 -3.37 -13.62
N SER A 151 15.14 -3.28 -14.74
CA SER A 151 16.56 -2.98 -14.72
C SER A 151 17.04 -2.34 -16.03
N THR A 152 18.18 -1.66 -15.98
CA THR A 152 18.83 -1.09 -17.17
C THR A 152 19.52 -2.16 -18.01
N GLU A 153 19.92 -3.29 -17.41
CA GLU A 153 20.53 -4.43 -18.08
C GLU A 153 19.69 -5.70 -17.83
N PRO A 154 19.72 -6.68 -18.74
CA PRO A 154 18.95 -7.92 -18.58
C PRO A 154 19.29 -8.66 -17.28
N ILE A 155 18.28 -9.15 -16.58
CA ILE A 155 18.40 -10.03 -15.41
C ILE A 155 17.73 -11.36 -15.76
N TYR A 156 18.46 -12.47 -15.56
CA TYR A 156 17.97 -13.84 -15.67
C TYR A 156 18.27 -14.66 -14.40
N THR A 157 19.38 -14.32 -13.73
CA THR A 157 19.87 -15.06 -12.55
C THR A 157 20.14 -14.11 -11.39
N PRO A 158 20.26 -14.61 -10.15
CA PRO A 158 20.66 -13.80 -9.01
C PRO A 158 21.99 -13.05 -9.20
N ASP A 159 22.94 -13.64 -9.92
CA ASP A 159 24.24 -13.00 -10.15
C ASP A 159 24.12 -11.80 -11.10
N ASP A 160 23.19 -11.81 -12.05
CA ASP A 160 22.91 -10.64 -12.87
C ASP A 160 22.38 -9.48 -11.99
N LEU A 161 21.51 -9.80 -11.02
CA LEU A 161 20.97 -8.80 -10.09
C LEU A 161 22.05 -8.24 -9.16
N LYS A 162 23.06 -9.01 -8.75
CA LYS A 162 24.20 -8.52 -7.93
C LYS A 162 25.03 -7.44 -8.61
N ASN A 163 25.03 -7.42 -9.96
CA ASN A 163 25.71 -6.39 -10.73
C ASN A 163 24.93 -5.07 -10.79
N ASN A 164 23.73 -5.04 -10.23
CA ASN A 164 22.86 -3.87 -10.23
C ASN A 164 22.90 -3.11 -8.90
N LYS A 165 22.71 -1.79 -8.98
CA LYS A 165 22.41 -0.95 -7.83
C LYS A 165 20.92 -1.01 -7.58
N ILE A 166 20.53 -1.72 -6.54
CA ILE A 166 19.13 -2.11 -6.27
C ILE A 166 18.44 -1.02 -5.46
N PHE A 167 17.35 -0.47 -5.99
CA PHE A 167 16.46 0.36 -5.19
C PHE A 167 15.93 -0.41 -3.99
N ILE A 168 16.03 0.18 -2.82
CA ILE A 168 15.24 -0.15 -1.64
C ILE A 168 14.67 1.12 -1.01
N TRP A 169 13.60 0.98 -0.26
CA TRP A 169 12.94 2.12 0.37
C TRP A 169 13.84 2.77 1.45
N ALA A 170 13.89 4.10 1.46
CA ALA A 170 14.61 4.84 2.49
C ALA A 170 14.05 4.50 3.88
N GLY A 171 14.93 4.04 4.78
CA GLY A 171 14.56 3.60 6.13
C GLY A 171 14.30 2.10 6.26
N ASP A 172 14.24 1.34 5.17
CA ASP A 172 14.18 -0.13 5.22
C ASP A 172 15.59 -0.71 5.41
N TYR A 173 16.12 -0.52 6.61
CA TYR A 173 17.45 -1.03 6.98
C TYR A 173 17.52 -2.57 7.03
N LYS A 174 16.40 -3.24 7.27
CA LYS A 174 16.33 -4.70 7.33
C LYS A 174 16.57 -5.32 5.96
N SER A 175 15.87 -4.82 4.94
CA SER A 175 16.11 -5.25 3.55
C SER A 175 17.51 -4.88 3.09
N ALA A 176 18.02 -3.68 3.43
CA ALA A 176 19.38 -3.28 3.08
C ALA A 176 20.41 -4.28 3.62
N GLN A 177 20.36 -4.58 4.91
CA GLN A 177 21.30 -5.50 5.57
C GLN A 177 21.21 -6.91 4.97
N LEU A 178 19.98 -7.39 4.67
CA LEU A 178 19.77 -8.69 4.05
C LEU A 178 20.41 -8.74 2.66
N TYR A 179 20.16 -7.74 1.82
CA TYR A 179 20.74 -7.66 0.47
C TYR A 179 22.27 -7.55 0.52
N GLU A 180 22.85 -6.68 1.37
CA GLU A 180 24.29 -6.55 1.54
C GLU A 180 24.96 -7.85 2.00
N LYS A 181 24.35 -8.57 2.97
CA LYS A 181 24.81 -9.86 3.47
C LYS A 181 24.95 -10.90 2.36
N HIS A 182 24.06 -10.85 1.36
CA HIS A 182 24.05 -11.78 0.23
C HIS A 182 24.79 -11.24 -1.02
N GLY A 183 25.56 -10.15 -0.86
CA GLY A 183 26.45 -9.63 -1.91
C GLY A 183 25.74 -8.72 -2.94
N TYR A 184 24.56 -8.22 -2.65
CA TYR A 184 23.87 -7.23 -3.47
C TYR A 184 24.26 -5.79 -3.11
N GLN A 185 23.91 -4.83 -3.96
CA GLN A 185 24.21 -3.42 -3.80
C GLN A 185 22.91 -2.61 -3.58
N PRO A 186 22.31 -2.65 -2.37
CA PRO A 186 21.09 -1.88 -2.08
C PRO A 186 21.40 -0.39 -1.99
N VAL A 187 20.53 0.42 -2.56
CA VAL A 187 20.59 1.88 -2.52
C VAL A 187 19.29 2.42 -1.93
N PRO A 188 19.27 2.88 -0.68
CA PRO A 188 18.08 3.42 -0.06
C PRO A 188 17.70 4.78 -0.68
N LEU A 189 16.47 4.87 -1.23
CA LEU A 189 15.91 6.10 -1.78
C LEU A 189 14.45 6.25 -1.35
N ALA A 190 13.99 7.50 -1.25
CA ALA A 190 12.56 7.78 -1.21
C ALA A 190 11.92 7.42 -2.57
N MET A 191 10.68 6.95 -2.57
CA MET A 191 9.99 6.59 -3.82
C MET A 191 9.86 7.78 -4.78
N THR A 192 9.76 8.98 -4.25
CA THR A 192 9.75 10.24 -5.02
C THR A 192 11.03 10.50 -5.81
N ASP A 193 12.15 9.87 -5.42
CA ASP A 193 13.47 10.07 -6.02
C ASP A 193 13.88 8.94 -6.98
N VAL A 194 13.04 7.92 -7.13
CA VAL A 194 13.37 6.73 -7.96
C VAL A 194 13.63 7.10 -9.41
N LEU A 195 12.78 7.94 -10.02
CA LEU A 195 12.97 8.34 -11.41
C LEU A 195 14.30 9.08 -11.62
N SER A 196 14.63 10.02 -10.75
CA SER A 196 15.92 10.75 -10.81
C SER A 196 17.11 9.82 -10.50
N GLY A 197 16.92 8.86 -9.60
CA GLY A 197 17.92 7.83 -9.29
C GLY A 197 18.25 6.95 -10.50
N LEU A 198 17.25 6.54 -11.28
CA LEU A 198 17.44 5.83 -12.55
C LEU A 198 18.13 6.71 -13.59
N GLN A 199 17.67 7.97 -13.75
CA GLN A 199 18.24 8.92 -14.72
C GLN A 199 19.73 9.20 -14.49
N THR A 200 20.16 9.22 -13.24
CA THR A 200 21.56 9.50 -12.86
C THR A 200 22.41 8.23 -12.73
N GLY A 201 21.81 7.04 -12.84
CA GLY A 201 22.50 5.78 -12.59
C GLY A 201 22.86 5.55 -11.13
N LEU A 202 22.22 6.28 -10.19
CA LEU A 202 22.33 6.03 -8.76
C LEU A 202 21.73 4.68 -8.38
N ILE A 203 20.63 4.30 -9.03
CA ILE A 203 20.06 2.95 -9.06
C ILE A 203 19.97 2.46 -10.50
N THR A 204 20.07 1.15 -10.70
CA THR A 204 19.95 0.50 -12.02
C THR A 204 18.89 -0.59 -12.06
N SER A 205 18.31 -0.94 -10.90
CA SER A 205 17.20 -1.90 -10.83
C SER A 205 16.27 -1.59 -9.67
N LEU A 206 15.01 -2.02 -9.83
CA LEU A 206 13.96 -1.90 -8.82
C LEU A 206 12.96 -3.06 -8.94
N GLY A 207 12.50 -3.56 -7.79
CA GLY A 207 11.39 -4.53 -7.71
C GLY A 207 10.07 -3.77 -7.52
N PHE A 208 9.25 -3.67 -8.56
CA PHE A 208 7.98 -2.93 -8.48
C PHE A 208 6.90 -3.49 -9.40
N ASN A 209 5.66 -3.00 -9.25
CA ASN A 209 4.57 -3.47 -10.09
C ASN A 209 4.54 -2.77 -11.46
N PRO A 210 4.12 -3.47 -12.54
CA PRO A 210 4.11 -2.94 -13.90
C PRO A 210 3.24 -1.69 -14.09
N LEU A 211 2.09 -1.62 -13.39
CA LEU A 211 1.18 -0.47 -13.53
C LEU A 211 1.83 0.83 -13.04
N TYR A 212 2.57 0.78 -11.93
CA TYR A 212 3.32 1.94 -11.43
C TYR A 212 4.51 2.26 -12.34
N ALA A 213 5.24 1.24 -12.82
CA ALA A 213 6.36 1.42 -13.75
C ALA A 213 5.90 2.09 -15.05
N LEU A 214 4.69 1.75 -15.55
CA LEU A 214 4.08 2.41 -16.70
C LEU A 214 3.68 3.86 -16.35
N ALA A 215 2.95 4.07 -15.26
CA ALA A 215 2.46 5.40 -14.88
C ALA A 215 3.58 6.41 -14.64
N GLN A 216 4.71 5.98 -14.09
CA GLN A 216 5.89 6.80 -13.84
C GLN A 216 6.91 6.78 -14.99
N GLN A 217 6.62 6.05 -16.07
CA GLN A 217 7.51 5.88 -17.23
C GLN A 217 8.91 5.34 -16.89
N LEU A 218 9.04 4.58 -15.79
CA LEU A 218 10.33 4.04 -15.32
C LEU A 218 10.93 3.07 -16.33
N PHE A 219 10.09 2.35 -17.07
CA PHE A 219 10.50 1.41 -18.12
C PHE A 219 11.23 2.08 -19.30
N GLY A 220 11.15 3.42 -19.44
CA GLY A 220 11.92 4.16 -20.45
C GLY A 220 13.42 4.22 -20.13
N ILE A 221 13.82 3.87 -18.89
CA ILE A 221 15.21 3.84 -18.43
C ILE A 221 15.58 2.43 -18.01
N ALA A 222 14.80 1.83 -17.10
CA ALA A 222 14.89 0.42 -16.73
C ALA A 222 14.07 -0.42 -17.71
N ASP A 223 14.57 -0.57 -18.95
CA ASP A 223 13.86 -1.10 -20.10
C ASP A 223 13.86 -2.63 -20.18
N ASN A 224 14.39 -3.32 -19.17
CA ASN A 224 14.35 -4.76 -19.02
C ASN A 224 13.47 -5.16 -17.84
N MET A 225 12.66 -6.19 -17.99
CA MET A 225 11.83 -6.76 -16.93
C MET A 225 12.10 -8.27 -16.84
N LEU A 226 12.46 -8.76 -15.67
CA LEU A 226 12.53 -10.20 -15.40
C LEU A 226 11.10 -10.76 -15.30
N ASP A 227 10.75 -11.70 -16.17
CA ASP A 227 9.42 -12.35 -16.21
C ASP A 227 9.29 -13.40 -15.09
N MET A 228 9.33 -12.93 -13.86
CA MET A 228 9.20 -13.75 -12.68
C MET A 228 8.55 -12.94 -11.56
N LYS A 229 7.45 -13.44 -11.01
CA LYS A 229 6.77 -12.81 -9.88
C LYS A 229 7.70 -12.81 -8.66
N TRP A 230 8.05 -11.61 -8.19
CA TRP A 230 8.93 -11.48 -7.04
C TRP A 230 8.17 -11.53 -5.73
N GLY A 231 7.12 -10.73 -5.59
CA GLY A 231 6.24 -10.69 -4.42
C GLY A 231 4.93 -10.02 -4.78
N ASN A 232 3.95 -10.06 -3.89
CA ASN A 232 2.71 -9.34 -4.08
C ASN A 232 2.75 -8.02 -3.31
N LEU A 233 2.57 -6.90 -4.03
CA LEU A 233 2.37 -5.60 -3.40
C LEU A 233 0.90 -5.45 -3.02
N THR A 234 0.67 -5.28 -1.73
CA THR A 234 -0.64 -4.98 -1.15
C THR A 234 -0.65 -3.54 -0.65
N ALA A 235 -1.76 -2.86 -0.76
CA ALA A 235 -1.95 -1.54 -0.18
C ALA A 235 -3.13 -1.54 0.79
N ALA A 236 -3.09 -0.60 1.72
CA ALA A 236 -4.19 -0.33 2.63
C ALA A 236 -4.55 1.16 2.62
N ILE A 237 -5.83 1.44 2.74
CA ILE A 237 -6.31 2.77 3.10
C ILE A 237 -6.52 2.76 4.60
N ILE A 238 -5.80 3.63 5.29
CA ILE A 238 -5.81 3.72 6.75
C ILE A 238 -6.20 5.11 7.24
N ILE A 239 -6.71 5.15 8.47
CA ILE A 239 -7.01 6.39 9.20
C ILE A 239 -6.50 6.28 10.63
N ASP A 240 -6.02 7.38 11.22
CA ASP A 240 -5.68 7.41 12.64
C ASP A 240 -6.93 7.26 13.53
N LEU A 241 -6.82 6.48 14.60
CA LEU A 241 -7.94 6.21 15.51
C LEU A 241 -8.44 7.46 16.23
N LYS A 242 -7.58 8.48 16.45
CA LYS A 242 -8.01 9.73 17.09
C LYS A 242 -9.02 10.48 16.22
N THR A 243 -8.82 10.48 14.91
CA THR A 243 -9.75 11.08 13.95
C THR A 243 -10.95 10.18 13.72
N TRP A 244 -10.75 8.86 13.57
CA TRP A 244 -11.81 7.88 13.40
C TRP A 244 -12.84 7.95 14.53
N ASN A 245 -12.40 7.98 15.79
CA ASN A 245 -13.26 7.99 16.96
C ASN A 245 -14.04 9.31 17.17
N LYS A 246 -13.78 10.36 16.36
CA LYS A 246 -14.60 11.58 16.33
C LYS A 246 -15.80 11.46 15.40
N ILE A 247 -15.82 10.46 14.53
CA ILE A 247 -16.90 10.20 13.59
C ILE A 247 -18.00 9.45 14.31
N LYS A 248 -19.25 9.80 14.06
CA LYS A 248 -20.41 9.14 14.66
C LYS A 248 -20.41 7.64 14.26
N PRO A 249 -20.80 6.72 15.17
CA PRO A 249 -20.78 5.27 14.88
C PRO A 249 -21.56 4.87 13.63
N GLU A 250 -22.72 5.46 13.40
CA GLU A 250 -23.54 5.22 12.21
C GLU A 250 -22.85 5.65 10.91
N HIS A 251 -22.06 6.72 10.96
CA HIS A 251 -21.24 7.15 9.83
C HIS A 251 -20.01 6.24 9.63
N GLN A 252 -19.41 5.76 10.72
CA GLN A 252 -18.28 4.83 10.64
C GLN A 252 -18.67 3.55 9.92
N GLU A 253 -19.82 2.97 10.25
CA GLU A 253 -20.34 1.77 9.60
C GLU A 253 -20.57 1.98 8.10
N SER A 254 -21.27 3.08 7.74
CA SER A 254 -21.52 3.44 6.34
C SER A 254 -20.23 3.71 5.57
N MET A 255 -19.25 4.39 6.19
CA MET A 255 -17.96 4.68 5.58
C MET A 255 -17.12 3.41 5.34
N LEU A 256 -17.15 2.45 6.26
CA LEU A 256 -16.48 1.15 6.09
C LEU A 256 -17.12 0.33 4.97
N SER A 257 -18.45 0.31 4.91
CA SER A 257 -19.19 -0.38 3.82
C SER A 257 -18.82 0.19 2.45
N VAL A 258 -18.77 1.51 2.34
CA VAL A 258 -18.33 2.21 1.11
C VAL A 258 -16.87 1.86 0.78
N ALA A 259 -15.96 1.95 1.75
CA ALA A 259 -14.54 1.67 1.53
C ALA A 259 -14.32 0.23 1.06
N LYS A 260 -15.03 -0.73 1.68
CA LYS A 260 -14.98 -2.14 1.26
C LYS A 260 -15.50 -2.32 -0.17
N SER A 261 -16.67 -1.79 -0.49
CA SER A 261 -17.27 -1.93 -1.83
C SER A 261 -16.38 -1.36 -2.94
N ILE A 262 -15.81 -0.18 -2.71
CA ILE A 262 -14.89 0.46 -3.65
C ILE A 262 -13.58 -0.36 -3.75
N GLY A 263 -13.04 -0.82 -2.63
CA GLY A 263 -11.83 -1.64 -2.59
C GLY A 263 -11.99 -2.96 -3.35
N ASP A 264 -13.08 -3.69 -3.10
CA ASP A 264 -13.37 -4.97 -3.77
C ASP A 264 -13.48 -4.80 -5.30
N GLY A 265 -14.19 -3.75 -5.75
CA GLY A 265 -14.30 -3.45 -7.19
C GLY A 265 -12.96 -3.04 -7.82
N PHE A 266 -12.19 -2.24 -7.10
CA PHE A 266 -10.90 -1.78 -7.56
C PHE A 266 -9.87 -2.93 -7.65
N GLN A 267 -9.86 -3.85 -6.68
CA GLN A 267 -8.91 -4.97 -6.65
C GLN A 267 -8.98 -5.82 -7.92
N GLN A 268 -10.17 -6.20 -8.36
CA GLN A 268 -10.34 -7.01 -9.57
C GLN A 268 -9.81 -6.29 -10.81
N LYS A 269 -10.15 -5.01 -10.94
CA LYS A 269 -9.67 -4.18 -12.05
C LYS A 269 -8.17 -4.02 -12.02
N ASN A 270 -7.58 -3.73 -10.87
CA ASN A 270 -6.16 -3.48 -10.73
C ASN A 270 -5.30 -4.71 -11.05
N ARG A 271 -5.73 -5.91 -10.64
CA ARG A 271 -5.08 -7.18 -11.01
C ARG A 271 -5.01 -7.34 -12.53
N TYR A 272 -6.13 -7.10 -13.21
CA TYR A 272 -6.23 -7.19 -14.67
C TYR A 272 -5.37 -6.13 -15.40
N ASP A 273 -5.40 -4.89 -14.94
CA ASP A 273 -4.68 -3.78 -15.57
C ASP A 273 -3.17 -3.87 -15.34
N SER A 274 -2.72 -4.48 -14.24
CA SER A 274 -1.30 -4.74 -13.99
C SER A 274 -0.70 -5.64 -15.06
N ASP A 275 -1.37 -6.73 -15.43
CA ASP A 275 -0.90 -7.63 -16.49
C ASP A 275 -0.90 -6.93 -17.86
N LYS A 276 -1.92 -6.12 -18.14
CA LYS A 276 -1.98 -5.34 -19.39
C LYS A 276 -0.91 -4.27 -19.50
N SER A 277 -0.44 -3.72 -18.39
CA SER A 277 0.60 -2.70 -18.38
C SER A 277 1.89 -3.19 -19.01
N VAL A 278 2.24 -4.46 -18.84
CA VAL A 278 3.41 -5.09 -19.49
C VAL A 278 3.26 -5.05 -21.01
N GLU A 279 2.09 -5.42 -21.54
CA GLU A 279 1.83 -5.41 -22.99
C GLU A 279 1.87 -3.98 -23.58
N VAL A 280 1.46 -2.99 -22.79
CA VAL A 280 1.60 -1.58 -23.21
C VAL A 280 3.07 -1.19 -23.24
N MET A 281 3.83 -1.45 -22.18
CA MET A 281 5.25 -1.10 -22.10
C MET A 281 6.09 -1.79 -23.18
N LYS A 282 5.78 -3.06 -23.56
CA LYS A 282 6.42 -3.76 -24.68
C LYS A 282 6.30 -3.02 -26.00
N LYS A 283 5.15 -2.39 -26.27
CA LYS A 283 4.96 -1.56 -27.50
C LYS A 283 5.85 -0.33 -27.53
N TYR A 284 6.33 0.10 -26.37
CA TYR A 284 7.21 1.26 -26.21
C TYR A 284 8.65 0.89 -25.85
N GLY A 285 9.04 -0.37 -26.05
CA GLY A 285 10.44 -0.78 -25.98
C GLY A 285 10.85 -1.60 -24.75
N LEU A 286 9.93 -1.92 -23.83
CA LEU A 286 10.24 -2.83 -22.73
C LEU A 286 10.61 -4.21 -23.27
N LYS A 287 11.73 -4.73 -22.80
CA LYS A 287 12.24 -6.08 -23.06
C LYS A 287 11.86 -6.97 -21.87
N VAL A 288 11.10 -8.02 -22.15
CA VAL A 288 10.71 -9.01 -21.15
C VAL A 288 11.66 -10.19 -21.22
N ASN A 289 12.40 -10.42 -20.14
CA ASN A 289 13.45 -11.44 -20.03
C ASN A 289 12.86 -12.65 -19.30
N THR A 290 12.48 -13.68 -20.05
CA THR A 290 11.92 -14.92 -19.48
C THR A 290 13.06 -15.88 -19.10
N PRO A 291 13.24 -16.22 -17.80
CA PRO A 291 14.27 -17.14 -17.35
C PRO A 291 13.94 -18.58 -17.78
N THR A 292 14.98 -19.38 -18.04
CA THR A 292 14.82 -20.84 -18.26
C THR A 292 14.45 -21.53 -16.95
N PRO A 293 13.90 -22.76 -16.99
CA PRO A 293 13.62 -23.54 -15.78
C PRO A 293 14.84 -23.73 -14.87
N GLU A 294 16.03 -23.89 -15.46
CA GLU A 294 17.29 -23.99 -14.71
C GLU A 294 17.62 -22.68 -13.98
N GLN A 295 17.40 -21.53 -14.64
CA GLN A 295 17.62 -20.22 -14.03
C GLN A 295 16.60 -19.95 -12.90
N VAL A 296 15.33 -20.33 -13.08
CA VAL A 296 14.32 -20.25 -12.00
C VAL A 296 14.76 -21.09 -10.79
N LYS A 297 15.31 -22.30 -11.03
CA LYS A 297 15.80 -23.14 -9.93
C LYS A 297 16.93 -22.48 -9.13
N ILE A 298 17.82 -21.71 -9.79
CA ILE A 298 18.87 -20.96 -9.09
C ILE A 298 18.26 -19.91 -8.14
N TRP A 299 17.20 -19.24 -8.57
CA TRP A 299 16.45 -18.31 -7.72
C TRP A 299 15.81 -19.02 -6.52
N ASP A 300 15.16 -20.18 -6.75
CA ASP A 300 14.55 -20.97 -5.67
C ASP A 300 15.57 -21.42 -4.63
N GLU A 301 16.74 -21.87 -5.09
CA GLU A 301 17.84 -22.28 -4.22
C GLU A 301 18.38 -21.11 -3.39
N LEU A 302 18.52 -19.93 -4.01
CA LEU A 302 18.91 -18.71 -3.31
C LEU A 302 17.90 -18.36 -2.21
N ILE A 303 16.60 -18.26 -2.55
CA ILE A 303 15.57 -17.86 -1.58
C ILE A 303 15.49 -18.85 -0.42
N LYS A 304 15.62 -20.17 -0.70
CA LYS A 304 15.71 -21.19 0.36
C LYS A 304 16.94 -20.99 1.26
N SER A 305 18.08 -20.63 0.67
CA SER A 305 19.31 -20.37 1.44
C SER A 305 19.21 -19.11 2.30
N MET A 306 18.43 -18.12 1.87
CA MET A 306 18.17 -16.88 2.61
C MET A 306 17.10 -17.05 3.73
N GLY A 307 16.34 -18.14 3.71
CA GLY A 307 15.24 -18.37 4.65
C GLY A 307 15.59 -18.16 6.12
N PRO A 308 16.72 -18.70 6.66
CA PRO A 308 17.15 -18.44 8.03
C PRO A 308 17.46 -16.97 8.34
N ASP A 309 17.88 -16.22 7.32
CA ASP A 309 18.20 -14.80 7.46
C ASP A 309 16.95 -13.92 7.31
N ILE A 310 15.94 -14.42 6.62
CA ILE A 310 14.66 -13.73 6.47
C ILE A 310 13.87 -13.77 7.79
N ARG A 311 13.78 -14.97 8.42
CA ARG A 311 13.10 -15.16 9.69
C ARG A 311 13.84 -14.44 10.82
N GLY A 312 13.16 -13.54 11.50
CA GLY A 312 13.69 -12.77 12.62
C GLY A 312 14.44 -11.50 12.23
N SER A 313 14.90 -11.35 10.96
CA SER A 313 15.52 -10.11 10.48
C SER A 313 14.59 -9.30 9.59
N LEU A 314 14.26 -9.80 8.39
CA LEU A 314 13.34 -9.12 7.48
C LEU A 314 11.90 -9.15 8.00
N ILE A 315 11.47 -10.32 8.42
CA ILE A 315 10.13 -10.56 8.96
C ILE A 315 10.22 -11.04 10.41
N GLU A 316 9.37 -10.51 11.29
CA GLU A 316 9.29 -10.99 12.67
C GLU A 316 9.01 -12.50 12.73
N GLU A 317 9.65 -13.21 13.66
CA GLU A 317 9.55 -14.67 13.76
C GLU A 317 8.10 -15.14 13.81
N ASN A 318 7.27 -14.50 14.64
CA ASN A 318 5.86 -14.87 14.77
C ASN A 318 5.08 -14.71 13.45
N ALA A 319 5.35 -13.66 12.68
CA ALA A 319 4.71 -13.41 11.40
C ALA A 319 5.18 -14.43 10.35
N PHE A 320 6.46 -14.76 10.35
CA PHE A 320 7.02 -15.79 9.45
C PHE A 320 6.43 -17.17 9.78
N ASP A 321 6.48 -17.58 11.05
CA ASP A 321 5.99 -18.89 11.48
C ASP A 321 4.49 -19.04 11.17
N ARG A 322 3.71 -17.97 11.43
CA ARG A 322 2.28 -17.94 11.07
C ARG A 322 2.04 -18.06 9.57
N LEU A 323 2.82 -17.38 8.74
CA LEU A 323 2.76 -17.53 7.29
C LEU A 323 3.03 -18.99 6.87
N MET A 324 4.07 -19.61 7.43
CA MET A 324 4.44 -20.98 7.07
C MET A 324 3.37 -22.01 7.52
N GLU A 325 2.70 -21.81 8.66
CA GLU A 325 1.54 -22.60 9.06
C GLU A 325 0.40 -22.50 8.04
N ILE A 326 0.07 -21.27 7.61
CA ILE A 326 -1.00 -21.02 6.63
C ILE A 326 -0.65 -21.65 5.27
N LYS A 327 0.59 -21.54 4.82
CA LYS A 327 1.05 -22.17 3.57
C LYS A 327 0.92 -23.70 3.64
N LYS A 328 1.29 -24.33 4.75
CA LYS A 328 1.12 -25.76 4.97
C LYS A 328 -0.37 -26.16 4.98
N GLU A 329 -1.25 -25.37 5.59
CA GLU A 329 -2.70 -25.60 5.52
C GLU A 329 -3.20 -25.58 4.08
N MET A 330 -2.73 -24.62 3.29
CA MET A 330 -3.12 -24.49 1.88
C MET A 330 -2.67 -25.67 1.03
N GLU A 331 -1.44 -26.17 1.22
CA GLU A 331 -0.90 -27.34 0.49
C GLU A 331 -1.62 -28.66 0.86
N SER A 332 -2.28 -28.73 2.00
CA SER A 332 -3.02 -29.90 2.47
C SER A 332 -4.44 -30.01 1.90
N ARG A 333 -4.91 -29.05 1.13
CA ARG A 333 -6.23 -29.00 0.50
C ARG A 333 -6.22 -29.48 -0.93
#